data_2dd6ca58fadb9986b0a4207ac10d3a8c
#
_entry.id   2dd6ca58fadb9986b0a4207ac10d3a8c
#
_cell.length_a   1.000
_cell.length_b   1.000
_cell.length_c   1.000
_cell.angle_alpha   90.00
_cell.angle_beta   90.00
_cell.angle_gamma   90.00
#
_symmetry.space_group_name_H-M   'P 1'
#
loop_
_entity.id
_entity.type
_entity.pdbx_description
1 polymer ?
#
loop_
_entity_poly.entity_id
_entity_poly.type
_entity_poly.pdbx_seq_one_letter_code
_entity_poly.pdbx_strand_id
1 'polypeptide(L)'
;LHVIATARREDVIAELIAEGFDALQLDVASEESIAACHTEVQDRTGGRLDILVNNAGRIHISPATDLSIPDVRANFDTNVFGIMAMVKAFADDLIAARGLIINISSCAAVTPYMFASVYCASKGAIASYSRTLRQELRPFGVRVMVVVAGTVKSRIAEKPQPSLSPGSLYAKMSDLYERYVHLSQEEGATDTDGFAEELVGNALKPEGWLFGRSDWLWCGGMSRKIWWALRLFGEWVIDWQTWKMFGLEKLQRLVEDERIANDAKRD
;
A
#
# COMPACT_ATOMS: atom_id res chain seq x y z
N LEU A 1 4.08 -15.22 20.51
CA LEU A 1 2.97 -14.36 20.10
C LEU A 1 1.77 -15.23 19.73
N HIS A 2 0.58 -14.85 20.19
CA HIS A 2 -0.67 -15.37 19.64
C HIS A 2 -1.03 -14.54 18.41
N VAL A 3 -1.15 -15.17 17.25
CA VAL A 3 -1.41 -14.49 15.97
C VAL A 3 -2.78 -14.93 15.45
N ILE A 4 -3.66 -13.97 15.22
CA ILE A 4 -4.94 -14.16 14.56
C ILE A 4 -4.79 -13.66 13.12
N ALA A 5 -4.72 -14.58 12.18
CA ALA A 5 -4.63 -14.27 10.76
C ALA A 5 -6.02 -13.99 10.18
N THR A 6 -6.10 -13.09 9.19
CA THR A 6 -7.39 -12.77 8.58
C THR A 6 -7.34 -12.84 7.06
N ALA A 7 -8.40 -13.32 6.45
CA ALA A 7 -8.55 -13.36 4.99
C ALA A 7 -10.02 -13.18 4.59
N ARG A 8 -10.27 -12.75 3.35
CA ARG A 8 -11.64 -12.63 2.81
C ARG A 8 -12.23 -13.95 2.37
N ARG A 9 -11.39 -14.83 1.82
CA ARG A 9 -11.79 -16.09 1.20
C ARG A 9 -11.73 -17.22 2.20
N GLU A 10 -12.76 -18.05 2.24
CA GLU A 10 -12.88 -19.21 3.11
C GLU A 10 -11.82 -20.29 2.83
N ASP A 11 -11.45 -20.49 1.56
CA ASP A 11 -10.39 -21.42 1.19
C ASP A 11 -9.02 -21.02 1.80
N VAL A 12 -8.69 -19.74 1.79
CA VAL A 12 -7.47 -19.22 2.42
C VAL A 12 -7.51 -19.36 3.94
N ILE A 13 -8.69 -19.19 4.55
CA ILE A 13 -8.86 -19.39 6.00
C ILE A 13 -8.65 -20.85 6.35
N ALA A 14 -9.21 -21.77 5.55
CA ALA A 14 -9.00 -23.20 5.76
C ALA A 14 -7.52 -23.61 5.63
N GLU A 15 -6.79 -23.04 4.67
CA GLU A 15 -5.34 -23.23 4.53
C GLU A 15 -4.58 -22.74 5.78
N LEU A 16 -4.88 -21.53 6.25
CA LEU A 16 -4.23 -20.97 7.46
C LEU A 16 -4.50 -21.80 8.71
N ILE A 17 -5.72 -22.29 8.87
CA ILE A 17 -6.07 -23.18 10.01
C ILE A 17 -5.31 -24.52 9.90
N ALA A 18 -5.20 -25.08 8.69
CA ALA A 18 -4.43 -26.31 8.45
C ALA A 18 -2.94 -26.15 8.74
N GLU A 19 -2.40 -24.94 8.56
CA GLU A 19 -1.03 -24.57 8.95
C GLU A 19 -0.86 -24.28 10.45
N GLY A 20 -1.96 -24.33 11.23
CA GLY A 20 -1.94 -24.15 12.67
C GLY A 20 -2.14 -22.71 13.16
N PHE A 21 -2.54 -21.80 12.27
CA PHE A 21 -2.89 -20.43 12.65
C PHE A 21 -4.33 -20.36 13.19
N ASP A 22 -4.54 -19.45 14.12
CA ASP A 22 -5.87 -18.98 14.45
C ASP A 22 -6.31 -17.99 13.34
N ALA A 23 -7.41 -18.29 12.65
CA ALA A 23 -7.79 -17.54 11.46
C ALA A 23 -9.27 -17.12 11.47
N LEU A 24 -9.55 -15.92 10.98
CA LEU A 24 -10.88 -15.31 10.91
C LEU A 24 -11.18 -14.72 9.54
N GLN A 25 -12.47 -14.75 9.17
CA GLN A 25 -12.91 -14.07 7.97
C GLN A 25 -12.96 -12.56 8.20
N LEU A 26 -12.41 -11.79 7.24
CA LEU A 26 -12.42 -10.34 7.27
C LEU A 26 -12.38 -9.75 5.87
N ASP A 27 -13.40 -8.97 5.54
CA ASP A 27 -13.36 -7.99 4.46
C ASP A 27 -13.31 -6.58 5.07
N VAL A 28 -12.17 -5.92 4.95
CA VAL A 28 -11.98 -4.57 5.50
C VAL A 28 -12.82 -3.49 4.79
N ALA A 29 -13.44 -3.81 3.66
CA ALA A 29 -14.37 -2.93 2.96
C ALA A 29 -15.83 -3.08 3.44
N SER A 30 -16.11 -3.99 4.39
CA SER A 30 -17.45 -4.20 4.98
C SER A 30 -17.42 -3.91 6.48
N GLU A 31 -18.23 -2.94 6.91
CA GLU A 31 -18.37 -2.61 8.35
C GLU A 31 -18.93 -3.80 9.14
N GLU A 32 -19.86 -4.58 8.55
CA GLU A 32 -20.42 -5.77 9.18
C GLU A 32 -19.35 -6.85 9.39
N SER A 33 -18.50 -7.06 8.40
CA SER A 33 -17.38 -8.02 8.50
C SER A 33 -16.36 -7.60 9.55
N ILE A 34 -16.06 -6.31 9.64
CA ILE A 34 -15.18 -5.75 10.67
C ILE A 34 -15.79 -5.96 12.06
N ALA A 35 -17.08 -5.65 12.24
CA ALA A 35 -17.75 -5.82 13.52
C ALA A 35 -17.80 -7.29 13.97
N ALA A 36 -18.10 -8.22 13.07
CA ALA A 36 -18.08 -9.65 13.35
C ALA A 36 -16.66 -10.14 13.74
N CYS A 37 -15.64 -9.74 12.98
CA CYS A 37 -14.25 -10.07 13.28
C CYS A 37 -13.82 -9.50 14.65
N HIS A 38 -14.20 -8.26 14.95
CA HIS A 38 -13.89 -7.62 16.24
C HIS A 38 -14.49 -8.40 17.41
N THR A 39 -15.76 -8.82 17.34
CA THR A 39 -16.41 -9.64 18.39
C THR A 39 -15.63 -10.93 18.62
N GLU A 40 -15.29 -11.66 17.55
CA GLU A 40 -14.52 -12.89 17.65
C GLU A 40 -13.12 -12.68 18.26
N VAL A 41 -12.46 -11.57 17.93
CA VAL A 41 -11.15 -11.22 18.51
C VAL A 41 -11.31 -10.89 20.01
N GLN A 42 -12.34 -10.10 20.38
CA GLN A 42 -12.59 -9.79 21.78
C GLN A 42 -12.83 -11.04 22.64
N ASP A 43 -13.60 -12.00 22.14
CA ASP A 43 -13.88 -13.26 22.83
C ASP A 43 -12.59 -14.08 23.06
N ARG A 44 -11.65 -14.04 22.10
CA ARG A 44 -10.37 -14.79 22.19
C ARG A 44 -9.30 -14.09 23.01
N THR A 45 -9.35 -12.75 23.10
CA THR A 45 -8.28 -11.95 23.72
C THR A 45 -8.70 -11.30 25.05
N GLY A 46 -9.97 -11.39 25.41
CA GLY A 46 -10.50 -10.71 26.58
C GLY A 46 -10.48 -9.19 26.45
N GLY A 47 -10.66 -8.66 25.23
CA GLY A 47 -10.71 -7.22 24.94
C GLY A 47 -9.33 -6.54 24.98
N ARG A 48 -8.26 -7.27 24.64
CA ARG A 48 -6.89 -6.72 24.56
C ARG A 48 -6.22 -7.08 23.25
N LEU A 49 -5.71 -6.10 22.55
CA LEU A 49 -4.97 -6.29 21.30
C LEU A 49 -3.62 -5.56 21.36
N ASP A 50 -2.53 -6.33 21.39
CA ASP A 50 -1.18 -5.76 21.48
C ASP A 50 -0.70 -5.18 20.16
N ILE A 51 -1.07 -5.79 19.01
CA ILE A 51 -0.63 -5.34 17.70
C ILE A 51 -1.76 -5.51 16.68
N LEU A 52 -2.13 -4.42 16.00
CA LEU A 52 -3.02 -4.42 14.84
C LEU A 52 -2.19 -4.16 13.57
N VAL A 53 -2.17 -5.13 12.64
CA VAL A 53 -1.49 -4.98 11.35
C VAL A 53 -2.49 -4.76 10.25
N ASN A 54 -2.62 -3.54 9.76
CA ASN A 54 -3.43 -3.16 8.62
C ASN A 54 -2.62 -3.40 7.32
N ASN A 55 -2.63 -4.64 6.86
CA ASN A 55 -1.90 -5.11 5.67
C ASN A 55 -2.79 -5.23 4.44
N ALA A 56 -4.10 -5.40 4.59
CA ALA A 56 -5.02 -5.53 3.48
C ALA A 56 -4.86 -4.36 2.49
N GLY A 57 -4.82 -4.69 1.19
CA GLY A 57 -4.64 -3.67 0.18
C GLY A 57 -4.96 -4.18 -1.22
N ARG A 58 -5.19 -3.24 -2.13
CA ARG A 58 -5.32 -3.49 -3.56
C ARG A 58 -4.57 -2.43 -4.35
N ILE A 59 -4.07 -2.82 -5.50
CA ILE A 59 -3.51 -1.92 -6.50
C ILE A 59 -4.49 -1.82 -7.67
N HIS A 60 -4.57 -0.64 -8.26
CA HIS A 60 -5.27 -0.39 -9.51
C HIS A 60 -4.32 0.38 -10.42
N ILE A 61 -4.01 -0.20 -11.56
CA ILE A 61 -3.11 0.38 -12.56
C ILE A 61 -3.94 0.80 -13.76
N SER A 62 -4.03 2.09 -13.97
CA SER A 62 -4.72 2.72 -15.11
C SER A 62 -4.23 4.16 -15.25
N PRO A 63 -4.10 4.71 -16.48
CA PRO A 63 -3.84 6.12 -16.65
C PRO A 63 -4.87 6.97 -15.92
N ALA A 64 -4.45 8.09 -15.35
CA ALA A 64 -5.35 8.98 -14.60
C ALA A 64 -6.52 9.53 -15.47
N THR A 65 -6.33 9.58 -16.78
CA THR A 65 -7.36 10.00 -17.75
C THR A 65 -8.38 8.91 -18.09
N ASP A 66 -8.07 7.64 -17.78
CA ASP A 66 -8.86 6.48 -18.17
C ASP A 66 -9.56 5.82 -16.96
N LEU A 67 -9.52 6.48 -15.81
CA LEU A 67 -10.01 5.93 -14.55
C LEU A 67 -11.51 5.69 -14.53
N SER A 68 -11.90 4.52 -14.04
CA SER A 68 -13.26 4.21 -13.59
C SER A 68 -13.46 4.69 -12.16
N ILE A 69 -14.42 5.57 -11.92
CA ILE A 69 -14.71 6.06 -10.56
C ILE A 69 -15.13 4.93 -9.60
N PRO A 70 -15.92 3.91 -10.01
CA PRO A 70 -16.14 2.71 -9.19
C PRO A 70 -14.85 2.03 -8.73
N ASP A 71 -13.84 1.89 -9.61
CA ASP A 71 -12.55 1.29 -9.24
C ASP A 71 -11.74 2.16 -8.30
N VAL A 72 -11.80 3.49 -8.49
CA VAL A 72 -11.21 4.47 -7.55
C VAL A 72 -11.81 4.29 -6.16
N ARG A 73 -13.15 4.24 -6.06
CA ARG A 73 -13.86 4.02 -4.79
C ARG A 73 -13.43 2.71 -4.14
N ALA A 74 -13.50 1.60 -4.86
CA ALA A 74 -13.12 0.29 -4.35
C ALA A 74 -11.64 0.22 -3.91
N ASN A 75 -10.74 1.02 -4.52
CA ASN A 75 -9.36 1.14 -4.07
C ASN A 75 -9.28 1.87 -2.71
N PHE A 76 -10.00 3.00 -2.58
CA PHE A 76 -10.05 3.75 -1.34
C PHE A 76 -10.80 3.02 -0.23
N ASP A 77 -11.87 2.29 -0.54
CA ASP A 77 -12.61 1.47 0.43
C ASP A 77 -11.67 0.47 1.14
N THR A 78 -10.82 -0.22 0.37
CA THR A 78 -9.86 -1.15 0.95
C THR A 78 -8.67 -0.44 1.61
N ASN A 79 -8.01 0.48 0.88
CA ASN A 79 -6.69 0.99 1.28
C ASN A 79 -6.77 2.11 2.32
N VAL A 80 -7.90 2.80 2.41
CA VAL A 80 -8.07 3.99 3.26
C VAL A 80 -9.19 3.79 4.27
N PHE A 81 -10.43 3.65 3.80
CA PHE A 81 -11.58 3.58 4.70
C PHE A 81 -11.58 2.31 5.53
N GLY A 82 -11.17 1.18 4.96
CA GLY A 82 -11.00 -0.07 5.71
C GLY A 82 -10.01 0.06 6.85
N ILE A 83 -8.86 0.71 6.64
CA ILE A 83 -7.88 0.95 7.71
C ILE A 83 -8.49 1.85 8.81
N MET A 84 -9.19 2.91 8.42
CA MET A 84 -9.86 3.80 9.38
C MET A 84 -10.93 3.07 10.20
N ALA A 85 -11.72 2.22 9.54
CA ALA A 85 -12.75 1.42 10.19
C ALA A 85 -12.15 0.37 11.15
N MET A 86 -11.07 -0.30 10.76
CA MET A 86 -10.32 -1.22 11.63
C MET A 86 -9.78 -0.50 12.86
N VAL A 87 -9.15 0.66 12.69
CA VAL A 87 -8.65 1.45 13.83
C VAL A 87 -9.79 1.85 14.76
N LYS A 88 -10.94 2.30 14.20
CA LYS A 88 -12.12 2.65 14.99
C LYS A 88 -12.66 1.45 15.77
N ALA A 89 -12.76 0.28 15.15
CA ALA A 89 -13.32 -0.91 15.77
C ALA A 89 -12.45 -1.44 16.92
N PHE A 90 -11.13 -1.41 16.75
CA PHE A 90 -10.17 -1.98 17.70
C PHE A 90 -9.52 -0.96 18.65
N ALA A 91 -10.00 0.29 18.68
CA ALA A 91 -9.39 1.37 19.46
C ALA A 91 -9.32 1.04 20.96
N ASP A 92 -10.43 0.57 21.54
CA ASP A 92 -10.51 0.28 22.97
C ASP A 92 -9.60 -0.89 23.38
N ASP A 93 -9.54 -1.95 22.56
CA ASP A 93 -8.68 -3.10 22.80
C ASP A 93 -7.19 -2.74 22.74
N LEU A 94 -6.83 -1.84 21.79
CA LEU A 94 -5.48 -1.30 21.64
C LEU A 94 -5.11 -0.38 22.82
N ILE A 95 -6.04 0.43 23.29
CA ILE A 95 -5.85 1.28 24.48
C ILE A 95 -5.65 0.42 25.73
N ALA A 96 -6.48 -0.62 25.91
CA ALA A 96 -6.38 -1.55 27.03
C ALA A 96 -5.01 -2.26 27.08
N ALA A 97 -4.41 -2.52 25.91
CA ALA A 97 -3.10 -3.16 25.80
C ALA A 97 -1.93 -2.16 25.76
N ARG A 98 -2.16 -0.86 25.57
CA ARG A 98 -1.15 0.13 25.15
C ARG A 98 -0.41 -0.35 23.89
N GLY A 99 -1.18 -0.78 22.92
CA GLY A 99 -0.75 -1.55 21.75
C GLY A 99 -0.03 -0.75 20.68
N LEU A 100 0.14 -1.42 19.54
CA LEU A 100 0.80 -0.89 18.35
C LEU A 100 -0.10 -1.07 17.13
N ILE A 101 -0.36 -0.01 16.40
CA ILE A 101 -0.97 -0.05 15.07
C ILE A 101 0.15 -0.01 14.02
N ILE A 102 0.12 -0.93 13.07
CA ILE A 102 1.04 -0.99 11.94
C ILE A 102 0.22 -0.79 10.66
N ASN A 103 0.40 0.33 10.00
CA ASN A 103 -0.25 0.63 8.73
C ASN A 103 0.72 0.44 7.57
N ILE A 104 0.41 -0.50 6.66
CA ILE A 104 1.24 -0.77 5.49
C ILE A 104 0.94 0.27 4.40
N SER A 105 1.84 1.25 4.28
CA SER A 105 1.89 2.21 3.19
C SER A 105 2.83 1.69 2.08
N SER A 106 3.40 2.57 1.29
CA SER A 106 4.28 2.21 0.17
C SER A 106 5.22 3.37 -0.15
N CYS A 107 6.32 3.10 -0.84
CA CYS A 107 7.11 4.12 -1.52
C CYS A 107 6.24 4.95 -2.48
N ALA A 108 5.20 4.38 -3.06
CA ALA A 108 4.21 5.07 -3.89
C ALA A 108 3.45 6.20 -3.15
N ALA A 109 3.55 6.28 -1.83
CA ALA A 109 3.03 7.41 -1.04
C ALA A 109 3.86 8.69 -1.22
N VAL A 110 5.11 8.57 -1.63
CA VAL A 110 6.10 9.66 -1.68
C VAL A 110 6.85 9.73 -3.02
N THR A 111 6.59 8.81 -3.92
CA THR A 111 7.18 8.78 -5.27
C THR A 111 6.10 8.58 -6.31
N PRO A 112 6.20 9.21 -7.49
CA PRO A 112 5.28 8.93 -8.58
C PRO A 112 5.48 7.50 -9.08
N TYR A 113 4.39 6.75 -9.22
CA TYR A 113 4.35 5.49 -9.93
C TYR A 113 3.37 5.63 -11.08
N MET A 114 3.88 5.59 -12.30
CA MET A 114 3.08 5.82 -13.50
C MET A 114 1.92 4.83 -13.59
N PHE A 115 0.79 5.32 -14.06
CA PHE A 115 -0.46 4.57 -14.21
C PHE A 115 -1.07 4.04 -12.89
N ALA A 116 -0.48 4.38 -11.74
CA ALA A 116 -0.98 3.97 -10.43
C ALA A 116 -1.37 5.18 -9.55
N SER A 117 -1.83 6.27 -10.14
CA SER A 117 -2.14 7.53 -9.43
C SER A 117 -3.13 7.34 -8.28
N VAL A 118 -4.16 6.51 -8.45
CA VAL A 118 -5.15 6.18 -7.42
C VAL A 118 -4.50 5.43 -6.25
N TYR A 119 -3.65 4.46 -6.57
CA TYR A 119 -2.89 3.72 -5.56
C TYR A 119 -1.94 4.65 -4.79
N CYS A 120 -1.19 5.49 -5.50
CA CYS A 120 -0.31 6.50 -4.88
C CYS A 120 -1.09 7.41 -3.93
N ALA A 121 -2.23 7.95 -4.39
CA ALA A 121 -3.09 8.79 -3.58
C ALA A 121 -3.59 8.07 -2.32
N SER A 122 -4.03 6.81 -2.43
CA SER A 122 -4.50 6.02 -1.30
C SER A 122 -3.39 5.77 -0.27
N LYS A 123 -2.17 5.46 -0.73
CA LYS A 123 -1.01 5.22 0.15
C LYS A 123 -0.49 6.52 0.79
N GLY A 124 -0.55 7.64 0.07
CA GLY A 124 -0.31 8.97 0.61
C GLY A 124 -1.32 9.36 1.68
N ALA A 125 -2.61 9.10 1.45
CA ALA A 125 -3.67 9.34 2.43
C ALA A 125 -3.43 8.58 3.74
N ILE A 126 -3.08 7.29 3.67
CA ILE A 126 -2.76 6.48 4.87
C ILE A 126 -1.49 6.95 5.57
N ALA A 127 -0.48 7.35 4.83
CA ALA A 127 0.74 7.91 5.43
C ALA A 127 0.44 9.18 6.23
N SER A 128 -0.38 10.09 5.69
CA SER A 128 -0.82 11.31 6.36
C SER A 128 -1.74 11.02 7.55
N TYR A 129 -2.76 10.17 7.38
CA TYR A 129 -3.66 9.73 8.44
C TYR A 129 -2.89 9.16 9.63
N SER A 130 -1.96 8.25 9.38
CA SER A 130 -1.19 7.59 10.42
C SER A 130 -0.34 8.56 11.25
N ARG A 131 0.19 9.62 10.62
CA ARG A 131 0.95 10.66 11.34
C ARG A 131 0.08 11.40 12.35
N THR A 132 -1.13 11.74 11.97
CA THR A 132 -2.09 12.44 12.84
C THR A 132 -2.58 11.48 13.93
N LEU A 133 -3.01 10.28 13.55
CA LEU A 133 -3.47 9.24 14.48
C LEU A 133 -2.44 8.94 15.58
N ARG A 134 -1.16 8.95 15.27
CA ARG A 134 -0.08 8.77 16.25
C ARG A 134 -0.12 9.83 17.35
N GLN A 135 -0.40 11.08 17.01
CA GLN A 135 -0.49 12.15 17.99
C GLN A 135 -1.78 12.05 18.82
N GLU A 136 -2.88 11.68 18.18
CA GLU A 136 -4.18 11.52 18.83
C GLU A 136 -4.19 10.35 19.84
N LEU A 137 -3.53 9.25 19.51
CA LEU A 137 -3.51 8.05 20.35
C LEU A 137 -2.35 8.01 21.36
N ARG A 138 -1.36 8.88 21.21
CA ARG A 138 -0.22 8.98 22.13
C ARG A 138 -0.62 9.17 23.61
N PRO A 139 -1.62 10.01 23.98
CA PRO A 139 -2.04 10.15 25.37
C PRO A 139 -2.57 8.85 25.99
N PHE A 140 -3.07 7.92 25.16
CA PHE A 140 -3.60 6.62 25.60
C PHE A 140 -2.52 5.51 25.60
N GLY A 141 -1.28 5.87 25.24
CA GLY A 141 -0.17 4.91 25.19
C GLY A 141 -0.17 4.01 23.94
N VAL A 142 -1.07 4.24 22.98
CA VAL A 142 -1.09 3.49 21.71
C VAL A 142 -0.11 4.11 20.72
N ARG A 143 0.64 3.25 20.06
CA ARG A 143 1.68 3.64 19.10
C ARG A 143 1.22 3.38 17.68
N VAL A 144 1.73 4.14 16.73
CA VAL A 144 1.40 3.99 15.30
C VAL A 144 2.66 4.00 14.47
N MET A 145 2.90 2.88 13.78
CA MET A 145 3.99 2.70 12.83
C MET A 145 3.46 2.78 11.41
N VAL A 146 4.14 3.55 10.57
CA VAL A 146 3.93 3.56 9.11
C VAL A 146 5.03 2.75 8.45
N VAL A 147 4.64 1.74 7.69
CA VAL A 147 5.57 0.95 6.89
C VAL A 147 5.58 1.49 5.46
N VAL A 148 6.68 2.09 5.06
CA VAL A 148 6.89 2.56 3.68
C VAL A 148 7.52 1.40 2.90
N ALA A 149 6.65 0.51 2.42
CA ALA A 149 7.06 -0.68 1.72
C ALA A 149 7.60 -0.35 0.32
N GLY A 150 8.75 -0.90 0.00
CA GLY A 150 9.26 -0.94 -1.37
C GLY A 150 8.64 -2.08 -2.17
N THR A 151 9.36 -2.60 -3.15
CA THR A 151 8.92 -3.75 -3.93
C THR A 151 9.03 -5.03 -3.10
N VAL A 152 7.91 -5.77 -3.01
CA VAL A 152 7.81 -7.05 -2.31
C VAL A 152 7.12 -8.04 -3.23
N LYS A 153 7.66 -9.25 -3.37
CA LYS A 153 6.99 -10.33 -4.09
C LYS A 153 5.71 -10.70 -3.37
N SER A 154 4.56 -10.46 -3.98
CA SER A 154 3.27 -10.68 -3.34
C SER A 154 2.16 -10.93 -4.35
N ARG A 155 1.07 -11.54 -3.91
CA ARG A 155 -0.12 -11.81 -4.73
C ARG A 155 -0.91 -10.57 -5.15
N ILE A 156 -0.51 -9.38 -4.71
CA ILE A 156 -1.22 -8.13 -5.06
C ILE A 156 -1.15 -7.83 -6.57
N ALA A 157 -0.06 -8.20 -7.22
CA ALA A 157 0.17 -8.01 -8.65
C ALA A 157 -0.40 -9.14 -9.53
N GLU A 158 -0.82 -10.25 -8.94
CA GLU A 158 -1.45 -11.37 -9.67
C GLU A 158 -2.87 -11.03 -10.14
N LYS A 159 -3.47 -9.98 -9.57
CA LYS A 159 -4.81 -9.56 -9.99
C LYS A 159 -4.76 -8.94 -11.38
N PRO A 160 -5.66 -9.34 -12.29
CA PRO A 160 -5.75 -8.73 -13.59
C PRO A 160 -5.89 -7.21 -13.48
N GLN A 161 -5.08 -6.50 -14.26
CA GLN A 161 -5.20 -5.04 -14.40
C GLN A 161 -5.92 -4.72 -15.70
N PRO A 162 -6.66 -3.60 -15.79
CA PRO A 162 -7.34 -3.22 -17.03
C PRO A 162 -6.31 -3.01 -18.16
N SER A 163 -6.64 -3.43 -19.36
CA SER A 163 -5.90 -3.07 -20.57
C SER A 163 -6.20 -1.62 -20.95
N LEU A 164 -5.27 -0.97 -21.66
CA LEU A 164 -5.54 0.36 -22.23
C LEU A 164 -6.67 0.29 -23.26
N SER A 165 -7.60 1.23 -23.17
CA SER A 165 -8.64 1.37 -24.21
C SER A 165 -8.04 1.89 -25.52
N PRO A 166 -8.62 1.56 -26.69
CA PRO A 166 -8.16 2.12 -27.96
C PRO A 166 -8.20 3.66 -28.03
N GLY A 167 -9.05 4.29 -27.22
CA GLY A 167 -9.17 5.74 -27.10
C GLY A 167 -8.27 6.39 -26.05
N SER A 168 -7.45 5.60 -25.35
CA SER A 168 -6.51 6.10 -24.36
C SER A 168 -5.46 7.02 -25.00
N LEU A 169 -5.10 8.09 -24.31
CA LEU A 169 -3.97 8.93 -24.68
C LEU A 169 -2.64 8.15 -24.72
N TYR A 170 -2.60 7.01 -24.05
CA TYR A 170 -1.43 6.14 -23.91
C TYR A 170 -1.48 4.90 -24.81
N ALA A 171 -2.51 4.77 -25.68
CA ALA A 171 -2.68 3.58 -26.53
C ALA A 171 -1.43 3.26 -27.39
N LYS A 172 -0.65 4.29 -27.77
CA LYS A 172 0.60 4.12 -28.52
C LYS A 172 1.78 3.58 -27.69
N MET A 173 1.59 3.44 -26.41
CA MET A 173 2.58 2.92 -25.46
C MET A 173 2.07 1.66 -24.74
N SER A 174 1.17 0.91 -25.37
CA SER A 174 0.60 -0.33 -24.79
C SER A 174 1.67 -1.30 -24.31
N ASP A 175 2.73 -1.52 -25.08
CA ASP A 175 3.83 -2.42 -24.72
C ASP A 175 4.54 -1.96 -23.43
N LEU A 176 4.72 -0.64 -23.27
CA LEU A 176 5.30 -0.07 -22.07
C LEU A 176 4.34 -0.18 -20.88
N TYR A 177 3.05 0.06 -21.11
CA TYR A 177 2.04 -0.10 -20.08
C TYR A 177 2.00 -1.54 -19.55
N GLU A 178 1.93 -2.54 -20.41
CA GLU A 178 1.93 -3.95 -20.04
C GLU A 178 3.18 -4.33 -19.23
N ARG A 179 4.35 -3.86 -19.65
CA ARG A 179 5.59 -4.06 -18.90
C ARG A 179 5.51 -3.49 -17.49
N TYR A 180 4.92 -2.28 -17.33
CA TYR A 180 4.84 -1.61 -16.03
C TYR A 180 3.79 -2.18 -15.09
N VAL A 181 2.77 -2.84 -15.61
CA VAL A 181 1.81 -3.60 -14.80
C VAL A 181 2.53 -4.64 -13.92
N HIS A 182 3.63 -5.23 -14.42
CA HIS A 182 4.38 -6.28 -13.74
C HIS A 182 5.67 -5.79 -13.05
N LEU A 183 6.05 -4.53 -13.23
CA LEU A 183 7.34 -3.99 -12.75
C LEU A 183 7.61 -4.22 -11.26
N SER A 184 6.58 -4.18 -10.41
CA SER A 184 6.73 -4.37 -8.96
C SER A 184 7.15 -5.80 -8.55
N GLN A 185 7.11 -6.75 -9.48
CA GLN A 185 7.46 -8.16 -9.24
C GLN A 185 8.79 -8.57 -9.90
N GLU A 186 9.46 -7.62 -10.56
CA GLU A 186 10.73 -7.84 -11.26
C GLU A 186 11.94 -7.86 -10.30
N GLU A 187 13.14 -7.91 -10.86
CA GLU A 187 14.40 -7.91 -10.13
C GLU A 187 14.50 -6.78 -9.09
N GLY A 188 14.92 -7.14 -7.87
CA GLY A 188 15.04 -6.20 -6.76
C GLY A 188 13.87 -6.20 -5.79
N ALA A 189 12.81 -6.96 -6.05
CA ALA A 189 11.76 -7.19 -5.07
C ALA A 189 12.25 -8.12 -3.95
N THR A 190 12.03 -7.71 -2.70
CA THR A 190 12.28 -8.55 -1.52
C THR A 190 11.27 -9.68 -1.49
N ASP A 191 11.67 -10.87 -1.07
CA ASP A 191 10.74 -11.96 -0.82
C ASP A 191 9.83 -11.62 0.38
N THR A 192 8.68 -12.31 0.44
CA THR A 192 7.66 -12.04 1.47
C THR A 192 8.18 -12.31 2.88
N ASP A 193 8.95 -13.39 3.06
CA ASP A 193 9.44 -13.81 4.38
C ASP A 193 10.46 -12.81 4.91
N GLY A 194 11.44 -12.42 4.11
CA GLY A 194 12.43 -11.41 4.49
C GLY A 194 11.81 -10.05 4.80
N PHE A 195 10.75 -9.66 4.07
CA PHE A 195 9.98 -8.46 4.39
C PHE A 195 9.25 -8.59 5.72
N ALA A 196 8.61 -9.72 5.98
CA ALA A 196 7.88 -9.99 7.22
C ALA A 196 8.82 -10.04 8.42
N GLU A 197 9.98 -10.70 8.30
CA GLU A 197 11.01 -10.74 9.34
C GLU A 197 11.52 -9.34 9.72
N GLU A 198 11.82 -8.52 8.72
CA GLU A 198 12.28 -7.15 8.96
C GLU A 198 11.19 -6.31 9.65
N LEU A 199 9.92 -6.45 9.24
CA LEU A 199 8.78 -5.75 9.83
C LEU A 199 8.55 -6.18 11.27
N VAL A 200 8.42 -7.47 11.51
CA VAL A 200 8.16 -8.04 12.84
C VAL A 200 9.35 -7.76 13.76
N GLY A 201 10.58 -7.98 13.29
CA GLY A 201 11.78 -7.68 14.05
C GLY A 201 11.87 -6.21 14.46
N ASN A 202 11.39 -5.27 13.63
CA ASN A 202 11.32 -3.86 14.01
C ASN A 202 10.15 -3.56 14.96
N ALA A 203 8.97 -4.15 14.72
CA ALA A 203 7.78 -3.94 15.54
C ALA A 203 7.96 -4.39 16.99
N LEU A 204 8.73 -5.44 17.21
CA LEU A 204 9.01 -6.01 18.54
C LEU A 204 10.18 -5.33 19.28
N LYS A 205 10.90 -4.40 18.66
CA LYS A 205 11.93 -3.64 19.37
C LYS A 205 11.32 -2.80 20.48
N PRO A 206 12.04 -2.65 21.60
CA PRO A 206 11.64 -1.71 22.65
C PRO A 206 11.58 -0.28 22.11
N GLU A 207 10.90 0.59 22.83
CA GLU A 207 10.95 2.01 22.56
C GLU A 207 12.36 2.55 22.84
N GLY A 208 12.86 3.40 21.96
CA GLY A 208 14.18 4.01 22.14
C GLY A 208 14.46 5.05 21.07
N TRP A 209 15.09 6.17 21.48
CA TRP A 209 15.33 7.29 20.61
C TRP A 209 16.34 7.00 19.48
N LEU A 210 17.38 6.21 19.74
CA LEU A 210 18.46 5.94 18.76
C LEU A 210 18.37 4.55 18.13
N PHE A 211 17.98 3.52 18.89
CA PHE A 211 18.01 2.13 18.47
C PHE A 211 16.68 1.40 18.69
N GLY A 212 15.65 2.16 19.05
CA GLY A 212 14.31 1.61 19.26
C GLY A 212 13.54 1.38 17.97
N ARG A 213 12.28 1.04 18.14
CA ARG A 213 11.34 0.88 17.03
C ARG A 213 11.18 2.19 16.28
N SER A 214 11.16 2.07 14.97
CA SER A 214 10.93 3.21 14.08
C SER A 214 9.44 3.51 13.94
N ASP A 215 9.06 4.79 14.01
CA ASP A 215 7.71 5.25 13.65
C ASP A 215 7.46 5.22 12.13
N TRP A 216 8.53 5.28 11.35
CA TRP A 216 8.56 5.16 9.91
C TRP A 216 9.54 4.08 9.53
N LEU A 217 9.02 2.92 9.15
CA LEU A 217 9.85 1.80 8.71
C LEU A 217 9.92 1.78 7.18
N TRP A 218 11.10 2.00 6.64
CA TRP A 218 11.40 1.86 5.23
C TRP A 218 12.00 0.46 5.00
N CYS A 219 11.21 -0.46 4.46
CA CYS A 219 11.63 -1.84 4.23
C CYS A 219 11.10 -2.39 2.89
N GLY A 220 11.65 -3.52 2.46
CA GLY A 220 11.42 -4.04 1.11
C GLY A 220 12.30 -3.40 0.05
N GLY A 221 12.30 -3.96 -1.15
CA GLY A 221 13.19 -3.58 -2.24
C GLY A 221 13.10 -2.11 -2.61
N MET A 222 14.23 -1.49 -2.87
CA MET A 222 14.38 -0.08 -3.26
C MET A 222 14.00 0.96 -2.19
N SER A 223 13.24 0.63 -1.15
CA SER A 223 12.69 1.60 -0.18
C SER A 223 13.78 2.48 0.44
N ARG A 224 14.87 1.89 0.95
CA ARG A 224 15.98 2.64 1.55
C ARG A 224 16.73 3.51 0.55
N LYS A 225 16.87 3.07 -0.70
CA LYS A 225 17.49 3.87 -1.77
C LYS A 225 16.64 5.09 -2.09
N ILE A 226 15.32 4.92 -2.17
CA ILE A 226 14.36 6.01 -2.37
C ILE A 226 14.42 7.00 -1.20
N TRP A 227 14.46 6.51 0.04
CA TRP A 227 14.59 7.36 1.21
C TRP A 227 15.85 8.24 1.15
N TRP A 228 17.00 7.64 0.82
CA TRP A 228 18.25 8.39 0.68
C TRP A 228 18.20 9.38 -0.48
N ALA A 229 17.63 9.00 -1.62
CA ALA A 229 17.50 9.88 -2.79
C ALA A 229 16.66 11.11 -2.44
N LEU A 230 15.49 10.93 -1.82
CA LEU A 230 14.63 12.03 -1.37
C LEU A 230 15.33 12.94 -0.33
N ARG A 231 16.08 12.35 0.59
CA ARG A 231 16.76 13.10 1.65
C ARG A 231 17.94 13.93 1.16
N LEU A 232 18.68 13.44 0.18
CA LEU A 232 19.89 14.08 -0.33
C LEU A 232 19.61 15.03 -1.50
N PHE A 233 18.67 14.68 -2.35
CA PHE A 233 18.46 15.38 -3.61
C PHE A 233 17.05 15.98 -3.75
N GLY A 234 16.08 15.59 -2.89
CA GLY A 234 14.71 16.04 -2.99
C GLY A 234 13.91 15.32 -4.07
N GLU A 235 12.67 15.81 -4.35
CA GLU A 235 11.71 15.14 -5.23
C GLU A 235 12.13 15.14 -6.70
N TRP A 236 12.83 16.18 -7.15
CA TRP A 236 13.18 16.37 -8.56
C TRP A 236 13.97 15.19 -9.16
N VAL A 237 14.84 14.54 -8.37
CA VAL A 237 15.61 13.38 -8.85
C VAL A 237 14.71 12.17 -9.09
N ILE A 238 13.70 12.01 -8.26
CA ILE A 238 12.72 10.93 -8.40
C ILE A 238 11.84 11.19 -9.65
N ASP A 239 11.37 12.42 -9.83
CA ASP A 239 10.59 12.81 -11.00
C ASP A 239 11.39 12.61 -12.30
N TRP A 240 12.66 13.04 -12.31
CA TRP A 240 13.55 12.83 -13.43
C TRP A 240 13.78 11.35 -13.73
N GLN A 241 14.03 10.53 -12.69
CA GLN A 241 14.22 9.10 -12.85
C GLN A 241 12.94 8.41 -13.35
N THR A 242 11.78 8.80 -12.81
CA THR A 242 10.48 8.29 -13.26
C THR A 242 10.23 8.63 -14.72
N TRP A 243 10.48 9.89 -15.12
CA TRP A 243 10.38 10.32 -16.52
C TRP A 243 11.19 9.44 -17.47
N LYS A 244 12.45 9.17 -17.11
CA LYS A 244 13.36 8.30 -17.88
C LYS A 244 12.89 6.84 -17.89
N MET A 245 12.61 6.30 -16.71
CA MET A 245 12.25 4.89 -16.54
C MET A 245 10.98 4.52 -17.30
N PHE A 246 9.98 5.41 -17.28
CA PHE A 246 8.70 5.19 -17.97
C PHE A 246 8.70 5.66 -19.44
N GLY A 247 9.84 6.07 -19.99
CA GLY A 247 9.99 6.42 -21.39
C GLY A 247 9.09 7.56 -21.86
N LEU A 248 8.75 8.51 -20.97
CA LEU A 248 7.84 9.61 -21.26
C LEU A 248 8.36 10.57 -22.33
N GLU A 249 9.68 10.61 -22.53
CA GLU A 249 10.30 11.32 -23.65
C GLU A 249 9.83 10.81 -25.02
N LYS A 250 9.64 9.49 -25.15
CA LYS A 250 9.13 8.88 -26.39
C LYS A 250 7.69 9.31 -26.62
N LEU A 251 6.87 9.27 -25.58
CA LEU A 251 5.48 9.73 -25.67
C LEU A 251 5.40 11.21 -26.09
N GLN A 252 6.20 12.05 -25.46
CA GLN A 252 6.25 13.48 -25.76
C GLN A 252 6.55 13.73 -27.25
N ARG A 253 7.56 13.04 -27.80
CA ARG A 253 7.90 13.15 -29.23
C ARG A 253 6.75 12.71 -30.12
N LEU A 254 6.12 11.57 -29.84
CA LEU A 254 4.99 11.07 -30.62
C LEU A 254 3.81 12.05 -30.64
N VAL A 255 3.53 12.67 -29.50
CA VAL A 255 2.46 13.69 -29.38
C VAL A 255 2.83 14.96 -30.18
N GLU A 256 4.09 15.37 -30.14
CA GLU A 256 4.57 16.56 -30.83
C GLU A 256 4.55 16.38 -32.37
N ASP A 257 5.01 15.21 -32.85
CA ASP A 257 4.97 14.86 -34.28
C ASP A 257 3.54 14.84 -34.82
N GLU A 258 2.57 14.33 -34.04
CA GLU A 258 1.15 14.36 -34.41
C GLU A 258 0.58 15.77 -34.48
N ARG A 259 0.94 16.61 -33.53
CA ARG A 259 0.51 17.99 -33.51
C ARG A 259 0.98 18.71 -34.77
N ILE A 260 2.26 18.57 -35.12
CA ILE A 260 2.84 19.16 -36.33
C ILE A 260 2.13 18.63 -37.57
N ALA A 261 1.89 17.31 -37.66
CA ALA A 261 1.20 16.71 -38.80
C ALA A 261 -0.27 17.17 -38.95
N ASN A 262 -0.95 17.42 -37.83
CA ASN A 262 -2.32 17.91 -37.81
C ASN A 262 -2.42 19.41 -38.18
N ASP A 263 -1.47 20.21 -37.71
CA ASP A 263 -1.40 21.64 -38.05
C ASP A 263 -1.11 21.81 -39.57
N ALA A 264 -0.18 21.01 -40.13
CA ALA A 264 0.12 21.00 -41.56
C ALA A 264 -1.05 20.55 -42.49
N LYS A 265 -2.09 19.91 -41.95
CA LYS A 265 -3.30 19.52 -42.68
C LYS A 265 -4.40 20.60 -42.63
N ARG A 266 -4.27 21.56 -41.73
CA ARG A 266 -5.25 22.67 -41.56
C ARG A 266 -4.89 23.91 -42.38
N ASP A 267 -3.61 24.03 -42.75
CA ASP A 267 -3.09 25.03 -43.70
C ASP A 267 -3.21 24.52 -45.15
#